data_00451d9d397aa17c420a1bc2a6fdb51d
#
_entry.id   00451d9d397aa17c420a1bc2a6fdb51d
#
_cell.length_a   1.000
_cell.length_b   1.000
_cell.length_c   1.000
_cell.angle_alpha   90.00
_cell.angle_beta   90.00
_cell.angle_gamma   90.00
#
_symmetry.space_group_name_H-M   'P 1'
#
loop_
_entity.id
_entity.type
_entity.pdbx_description
1 polymer ?
#
loop_
_entity_poly.entity_id
_entity_poly.type
_entity_poly.pdbx_seq_one_letter_code
_entity_poly.pdbx_strand_id
1 'polypeptide(L)'
;MTTSITLPADLLPSDGRFGAGPSKIPTFFVEGLAETGTTLLGTSHRRTAVRDLVALVQERLAELFHLPEGYEVVLGNGGATLFWDMAVHSLIKAKSGHLVFGEFSSKFAEAAKRAPFLELPTVRESAYGSCPAFEPDPSVDAWCLTHNETSTGVLAPLARPEGNALVLVDATSAAGAVQVDPTVFDAYYFSPQKAFASEGGLFVALLSPRAISRANELAATGRYMPAMLDLSLAIENSRQHQTYNTPAIATLYLMNEQLGWMLSHGGLGFAAKRSADSAAILYRWAEKSSYAHPYVEDPSLRSPVIGTIDFDEAVDAAAVAKVLRANGIVDTEPYRKLGRNQLRIAMFPAINPDDVEALTACIDFIVERL
;
A
#
# COMPACT_ATOMS: atom_id res chain seq x y z
N MET A 1 4.63 40.19 -3.55
CA MET A 1 5.18 39.69 -2.28
C MET A 1 4.12 38.78 -1.70
N THR A 2 4.28 37.49 -1.78
CA THR A 2 3.38 36.54 -1.12
C THR A 2 3.61 36.68 0.38
N THR A 3 2.66 37.28 1.08
CA THR A 3 2.64 37.31 2.56
C THR A 3 2.76 35.86 3.04
N SER A 4 3.79 35.55 3.83
CA SER A 4 3.92 34.21 4.39
C SER A 4 2.82 34.01 5.41
N ILE A 5 1.82 33.19 5.08
CA ILE A 5 0.77 32.79 6.01
C ILE A 5 1.41 31.88 7.06
N THR A 6 1.37 32.32 8.32
CA THR A 6 1.79 31.52 9.48
C THR A 6 0.55 30.96 10.16
N LEU A 7 0.51 29.65 10.34
CA LEU A 7 -0.58 28.97 11.04
C LEU A 7 -0.46 29.18 12.57
N PRO A 8 -1.55 29.40 13.27
CA PRO A 8 -1.60 29.40 14.72
C PRO A 8 -1.13 28.05 15.29
N ALA A 9 -0.34 28.10 16.36
CA ALA A 9 0.24 26.89 16.95
C ALA A 9 -0.79 25.89 17.48
N ASP A 10 -1.94 26.37 17.90
CA ASP A 10 -3.08 25.59 18.38
C ASP A 10 -3.89 24.91 17.29
N LEU A 11 -3.71 25.30 16.02
CA LEU A 11 -4.30 24.63 14.87
C LEU A 11 -3.41 23.52 14.28
N LEU A 12 -2.10 23.55 14.59
CA LEU A 12 -1.16 22.62 13.98
C LEU A 12 -1.42 21.16 14.42
N PRO A 13 -1.34 20.20 13.50
CA PRO A 13 -1.32 18.79 13.87
C PRO A 13 -0.12 18.46 14.75
N SER A 14 -0.24 17.49 15.61
CA SER A 14 0.88 17.01 16.45
C SER A 14 2.02 16.44 15.60
N ASP A 15 1.69 15.92 14.43
CA ASP A 15 2.63 15.44 13.42
C ASP A 15 2.12 15.82 12.02
N GLY A 16 2.86 16.62 11.30
CA GLY A 16 2.47 17.18 10.00
C GLY A 16 2.76 16.27 8.79
N ARG A 17 3.07 14.97 8.95
CA ARG A 17 3.43 14.06 7.86
C ARG A 17 2.22 13.30 7.32
N PHE A 18 1.74 13.67 6.12
CA PHE A 18 0.58 13.07 5.45
C PHE A 18 0.94 12.38 4.13
N GLY A 19 2.18 11.94 3.98
CA GLY A 19 2.69 11.33 2.75
C GLY A 19 1.99 10.00 2.40
N ALA A 20 1.61 9.87 1.13
CA ALA A 20 0.94 8.70 0.59
C ALA A 20 1.87 7.51 0.23
N GLY A 21 3.15 7.62 0.58
CA GLY A 21 4.18 6.58 0.44
C GLY A 21 5.51 7.11 -0.08
N PRO A 22 6.58 7.09 0.75
CA PRO A 22 6.56 6.65 2.15
C PRO A 22 5.61 7.45 3.03
N SER A 23 5.18 6.87 4.14
CA SER A 23 4.28 7.49 5.09
C SER A 23 4.96 7.72 6.45
N LYS A 24 4.23 8.35 7.37
CA LYS A 24 4.69 8.63 8.73
C LYS A 24 5.25 7.38 9.42
N ILE A 25 6.48 7.50 9.96
CA ILE A 25 7.08 6.55 10.88
C ILE A 25 7.07 7.19 12.28
N PRO A 26 6.47 6.56 13.30
CA PRO A 26 6.50 7.07 14.67
C PRO A 26 7.92 7.26 15.18
N THR A 27 8.22 8.39 15.82
CA THR A 27 9.57 8.75 16.25
C THR A 27 10.15 7.72 17.23
N PHE A 28 9.34 7.19 18.13
CA PHE A 28 9.77 6.19 19.10
C PHE A 28 10.19 4.85 18.46
N PHE A 29 9.70 4.50 17.26
CA PHE A 29 10.24 3.35 16.52
C PHE A 29 11.64 3.61 15.99
N VAL A 30 11.92 4.87 15.57
CA VAL A 30 13.25 5.27 15.11
C VAL A 30 14.24 5.29 16.27
N GLU A 31 13.81 5.78 17.43
CA GLU A 31 14.60 5.75 18.68
C GLU A 31 14.94 4.31 19.07
N GLY A 32 13.96 3.40 19.08
CA GLY A 32 14.20 1.98 19.32
C GLY A 32 15.13 1.34 18.30
N LEU A 33 15.01 1.71 17.00
CA LEU A 33 15.94 1.25 15.97
C LEU A 33 17.38 1.70 16.28
N ALA A 34 17.59 2.93 16.73
CA ALA A 34 18.92 3.45 17.08
C ALA A 34 19.58 2.63 18.20
N GLU A 35 18.81 2.13 19.16
CA GLU A 35 19.30 1.26 20.24
C GLU A 35 19.84 -0.08 19.74
N THR A 36 19.40 -0.53 18.56
CA THR A 36 19.86 -1.79 17.94
C THR A 36 21.17 -1.66 17.17
N GLY A 37 21.79 -0.47 17.13
CA GLY A 37 22.92 -0.15 16.25
C GLY A 37 24.16 -1.04 16.39
N THR A 38 24.32 -1.76 17.52
CA THR A 38 25.45 -2.67 17.74
C THR A 38 25.05 -4.15 17.83
N THR A 39 23.76 -4.44 17.88
CA THR A 39 23.24 -5.81 18.09
C THR A 39 22.54 -6.40 16.87
N LEU A 40 21.92 -5.57 16.05
CA LEU A 40 21.14 -5.96 14.88
C LEU A 40 21.68 -5.34 13.58
N LEU A 41 21.78 -3.99 13.53
CA LEU A 41 22.23 -3.29 12.33
C LEU A 41 23.69 -3.60 12.00
N GLY A 42 24.00 -3.74 10.72
CA GLY A 42 25.34 -4.08 10.25
C GLY A 42 25.79 -5.51 10.56
N THR A 43 24.89 -6.37 11.08
CA THR A 43 25.18 -7.80 11.32
C THR A 43 24.75 -8.65 10.13
N SER A 44 25.30 -9.88 10.06
CA SER A 44 24.94 -10.81 8.97
C SER A 44 23.47 -11.23 9.06
N HIS A 45 22.73 -11.07 7.96
CA HIS A 45 21.32 -11.46 7.85
C HIS A 45 21.10 -12.98 8.00
N ARG A 46 22.16 -13.79 7.99
CA ARG A 46 22.10 -15.24 8.22
C ARG A 46 22.24 -15.63 9.69
N ARG A 47 22.53 -14.66 10.57
CA ARG A 47 22.63 -14.89 12.02
C ARG A 47 21.24 -14.90 12.67
N THR A 48 21.17 -15.52 13.83
CA THR A 48 19.95 -15.72 14.62
C THR A 48 19.17 -14.43 14.83
N ALA A 49 19.84 -13.34 15.24
CA ALA A 49 19.14 -12.07 15.52
C ALA A 49 18.32 -11.54 14.32
N VAL A 50 18.84 -11.64 13.09
CA VAL A 50 18.10 -11.17 11.90
C VAL A 50 17.07 -12.21 11.46
N ARG A 51 17.39 -13.49 11.56
CA ARG A 51 16.44 -14.58 11.26
C ARG A 51 15.25 -14.57 12.22
N ASP A 52 15.47 -14.35 13.50
CA ASP A 52 14.42 -14.24 14.49
C ASP A 52 13.51 -13.03 14.23
N LEU A 53 14.10 -11.89 13.79
CA LEU A 53 13.31 -10.73 13.37
C LEU A 53 12.43 -11.05 12.15
N VAL A 54 12.97 -11.76 11.15
CA VAL A 54 12.18 -12.19 9.97
C VAL A 54 11.07 -13.15 10.39
N ALA A 55 11.38 -14.15 11.23
CA ALA A 55 10.40 -15.10 11.76
C ALA A 55 9.26 -14.38 12.49
N LEU A 56 9.60 -13.44 13.37
CA LEU A 56 8.62 -12.67 14.14
C LEU A 56 7.73 -11.80 13.23
N VAL A 57 8.28 -11.19 12.17
CA VAL A 57 7.51 -10.45 11.18
C VAL A 57 6.54 -11.40 10.45
N GLN A 58 6.98 -12.58 10.05
CA GLN A 58 6.11 -13.58 9.40
C GLN A 58 4.98 -14.04 10.32
N GLU A 59 5.28 -14.36 11.58
CA GLU A 59 4.28 -14.76 12.59
C GLU A 59 3.24 -13.67 12.84
N ARG A 60 3.69 -12.43 13.07
CA ARG A 60 2.82 -11.28 13.31
C ARG A 60 1.94 -10.94 12.10
N LEU A 61 2.44 -11.11 10.90
CA LEU A 61 1.64 -10.94 9.69
C LEU A 61 0.59 -12.04 9.53
N ALA A 62 0.96 -13.30 9.80
CA ALA A 62 0.01 -14.40 9.77
C ALA A 62 -1.12 -14.19 10.79
N GLU A 63 -0.78 -13.72 12.00
CA GLU A 63 -1.73 -13.35 13.04
C GLU A 63 -2.61 -12.16 12.62
N LEU A 64 -2.02 -11.06 12.13
CA LEU A 64 -2.71 -9.84 11.74
C LEU A 64 -3.78 -10.09 10.67
N PHE A 65 -3.46 -10.93 9.69
CA PHE A 65 -4.36 -11.26 8.58
C PHE A 65 -5.20 -12.52 8.81
N HIS A 66 -5.08 -13.16 9.98
CA HIS A 66 -5.77 -14.44 10.28
C HIS A 66 -5.60 -15.46 9.15
N LEU A 67 -4.36 -15.64 8.68
CA LEU A 67 -4.09 -16.50 7.53
C LEU A 67 -4.55 -17.93 7.77
N PRO A 68 -5.29 -18.53 6.81
CA PRO A 68 -5.69 -19.94 6.90
C PRO A 68 -4.48 -20.88 6.90
N GLU A 69 -4.68 -22.10 7.36
CA GLU A 69 -3.68 -23.16 7.29
C GLU A 69 -3.17 -23.35 5.85
N GLY A 70 -1.86 -23.50 5.72
CA GLY A 70 -1.18 -23.68 4.44
C GLY A 70 -0.83 -22.39 3.70
N TYR A 71 -1.29 -21.23 4.18
CA TYR A 71 -0.79 -19.95 3.67
C TYR A 71 0.62 -19.68 4.20
N GLU A 72 1.45 -19.03 3.39
CA GLU A 72 2.80 -18.65 3.78
C GLU A 72 3.05 -17.15 3.59
N VAL A 73 3.81 -16.56 4.51
CA VAL A 73 4.29 -15.18 4.42
C VAL A 73 5.67 -15.19 3.80
N VAL A 74 5.79 -14.63 2.62
CA VAL A 74 7.02 -14.60 1.83
C VAL A 74 7.55 -13.18 1.76
N LEU A 75 8.85 -13.01 2.01
CA LEU A 75 9.54 -11.73 1.94
C LEU A 75 10.63 -11.78 0.87
N GLY A 76 10.86 -10.62 0.24
CA GLY A 76 11.97 -10.48 -0.69
C GLY A 76 12.42 -9.03 -0.86
N ASN A 77 13.59 -8.89 -1.47
CA ASN A 77 14.15 -7.58 -1.77
C ASN A 77 13.40 -6.88 -2.91
N GLY A 78 13.30 -5.56 -2.90
CA GLY A 78 12.85 -4.75 -4.02
C GLY A 78 11.61 -3.89 -3.75
N GLY A 79 10.50 -4.47 -3.37
CA GLY A 79 9.23 -3.77 -3.16
C GLY A 79 8.11 -4.30 -4.06
N ALA A 80 6.88 -3.80 -3.90
CA ALA A 80 5.70 -4.28 -4.60
C ALA A 80 5.79 -4.14 -6.13
N THR A 81 6.50 -3.16 -6.63
CA THR A 81 6.74 -3.02 -8.07
C THR A 81 7.55 -4.19 -8.66
N LEU A 82 8.54 -4.70 -7.91
CA LEU A 82 9.26 -5.91 -8.30
C LEU A 82 8.32 -7.13 -8.30
N PHE A 83 7.36 -7.16 -7.39
CA PHE A 83 6.43 -8.28 -7.32
C PHE A 83 5.52 -8.39 -8.54
N TRP A 84 5.22 -7.29 -9.25
CA TRP A 84 4.52 -7.39 -10.54
C TRP A 84 5.29 -8.24 -11.54
N ASP A 85 6.58 -7.97 -11.71
CA ASP A 85 7.44 -8.78 -12.59
C ASP A 85 7.59 -10.22 -12.08
N MET A 86 7.72 -10.40 -10.77
CA MET A 86 7.74 -11.72 -10.14
C MET A 86 6.45 -12.50 -10.38
N ALA A 87 5.28 -11.86 -10.25
CA ALA A 87 3.98 -12.46 -10.54
C ALA A 87 3.86 -12.87 -12.02
N VAL A 88 4.32 -12.00 -12.93
CA VAL A 88 4.37 -12.27 -14.37
C VAL A 88 5.21 -13.50 -14.68
N HIS A 89 6.36 -13.66 -14.04
CA HIS A 89 7.25 -14.80 -14.27
C HIS A 89 6.78 -16.08 -13.56
N SER A 90 6.28 -15.97 -12.33
CA SER A 90 6.09 -17.11 -11.42
C SER A 90 4.64 -17.50 -11.14
N LEU A 91 3.64 -16.65 -11.46
CA LEU A 91 2.24 -16.91 -11.12
C LEU A 91 1.29 -16.89 -12.32
N ILE A 92 1.62 -16.18 -13.40
CA ILE A 92 0.81 -16.15 -14.62
C ILE A 92 1.32 -17.22 -15.57
N LYS A 93 0.45 -18.18 -15.92
CA LYS A 93 0.82 -19.32 -16.77
C LYS A 93 0.79 -18.94 -18.25
N ALA A 94 -0.31 -18.39 -18.72
CA ALA A 94 -0.51 -18.02 -20.11
C ALA A 94 -1.12 -16.62 -20.27
N LYS A 95 -2.22 -16.30 -19.57
CA LYS A 95 -2.95 -15.06 -19.77
C LYS A 95 -3.49 -14.49 -18.47
N SER A 96 -3.25 -13.22 -18.23
CA SER A 96 -3.80 -12.47 -17.08
C SER A 96 -5.00 -11.61 -17.45
N GLY A 97 -5.83 -11.33 -16.43
CA GLY A 97 -6.88 -10.33 -16.48
C GLY A 97 -6.62 -9.19 -15.50
N HIS A 98 -6.93 -7.95 -15.89
CA HIS A 98 -6.66 -6.76 -15.09
C HIS A 98 -7.87 -5.84 -15.04
N LEU A 99 -8.10 -5.22 -13.87
CA LEU A 99 -8.95 -4.05 -13.71
C LEU A 99 -8.05 -2.82 -13.60
N VAL A 100 -8.22 -1.86 -14.51
CA VAL A 100 -7.38 -0.65 -14.61
C VAL A 100 -8.23 0.58 -14.31
N PHE A 101 -7.86 1.31 -13.26
CA PHE A 101 -8.58 2.51 -12.80
C PHE A 101 -7.66 3.56 -12.16
N GLY A 102 -6.36 3.46 -12.44
CA GLY A 102 -5.34 4.40 -12.02
C GLY A 102 -3.94 3.99 -12.48
N GLU A 103 -2.94 4.69 -11.97
CA GLU A 103 -1.54 4.53 -12.39
C GLU A 103 -0.96 3.16 -12.00
N PHE A 104 -1.26 2.65 -10.79
CA PHE A 104 -0.64 1.42 -10.30
C PHE A 104 -1.26 0.19 -10.94
N SER A 105 -2.58 0.16 -11.08
CA SER A 105 -3.29 -0.89 -11.81
C SER A 105 -2.87 -0.95 -13.28
N SER A 106 -2.69 0.21 -13.95
CA SER A 106 -2.18 0.28 -15.32
C SER A 106 -0.75 -0.27 -15.45
N LYS A 107 0.14 0.04 -14.50
CA LYS A 107 1.52 -0.46 -14.52
C LYS A 107 1.59 -1.98 -14.36
N PHE A 108 0.76 -2.56 -13.52
CA PHE A 108 0.71 -4.01 -13.39
C PHE A 108 0.24 -4.67 -14.69
N ALA A 109 -0.81 -4.13 -15.34
CA ALA A 109 -1.25 -4.61 -16.65
C ALA A 109 -0.15 -4.47 -17.72
N GLU A 110 0.60 -3.38 -17.72
CA GLU A 110 1.71 -3.15 -18.65
C GLU A 110 2.88 -4.12 -18.41
N ALA A 111 3.18 -4.49 -17.15
CA ALA A 111 4.18 -5.51 -16.85
C ALA A 111 3.82 -6.86 -17.48
N ALA A 112 2.56 -7.28 -17.37
CA ALA A 112 2.08 -8.52 -18.01
C ALA A 112 2.12 -8.42 -19.55
N LYS A 113 1.69 -7.29 -20.11
CA LYS A 113 1.69 -7.05 -21.57
C LYS A 113 3.07 -7.10 -22.21
N ARG A 114 4.11 -6.69 -21.48
CA ARG A 114 5.51 -6.72 -21.95
C ARG A 114 6.16 -8.09 -21.92
N ALA A 115 5.59 -9.05 -21.24
CA ALA A 115 6.17 -10.38 -21.09
C ALA A 115 6.06 -11.16 -22.42
N PRO A 116 7.18 -11.50 -23.07
CA PRO A 116 7.15 -12.10 -24.42
C PRO A 116 6.65 -13.56 -24.43
N PHE A 117 6.50 -14.15 -23.28
CA PHE A 117 6.05 -15.54 -23.08
C PHE A 117 4.60 -15.64 -22.60
N LEU A 118 3.89 -14.51 -22.45
CA LEU A 118 2.48 -14.46 -22.13
C LEU A 118 1.64 -14.02 -23.32
N GLU A 119 0.39 -14.43 -23.33
CA GLU A 119 -0.63 -13.85 -24.19
C GLU A 119 -0.96 -12.40 -23.76
N LEU A 120 -1.52 -11.62 -24.67
CA LEU A 120 -1.98 -10.28 -24.31
C LEU A 120 -3.04 -10.36 -23.21
N PRO A 121 -2.91 -9.54 -22.15
CA PRO A 121 -3.84 -9.57 -21.04
C PRO A 121 -5.25 -9.11 -21.44
N THR A 122 -6.28 -9.65 -20.80
CA THR A 122 -7.61 -9.06 -20.80
C THR A 122 -7.62 -7.87 -19.85
N VAL A 123 -7.94 -6.67 -20.36
CA VAL A 123 -7.98 -5.44 -19.57
C VAL A 123 -9.39 -4.86 -19.58
N ARG A 124 -9.90 -4.52 -18.40
CA ARG A 124 -11.13 -3.75 -18.20
C ARG A 124 -10.74 -2.40 -17.58
N GLU A 125 -11.14 -1.32 -18.23
CA GLU A 125 -10.76 0.03 -17.81
C GLU A 125 -11.98 0.86 -17.43
N SER A 126 -11.82 1.75 -16.46
CA SER A 126 -12.78 2.80 -16.14
C SER A 126 -12.08 4.15 -16.04
N ALA A 127 -12.86 5.22 -16.01
CA ALA A 127 -12.35 6.54 -15.73
C ALA A 127 -11.67 6.58 -14.35
N TYR A 128 -10.63 7.39 -14.19
CA TYR A 128 -10.00 7.62 -12.90
C TYR A 128 -11.00 8.22 -11.91
N GLY A 129 -10.98 7.75 -10.67
CA GLY A 129 -11.99 8.07 -9.65
C GLY A 129 -13.17 7.10 -9.61
N SER A 130 -13.20 6.08 -10.50
CA SER A 130 -14.16 4.98 -10.49
C SER A 130 -13.46 3.63 -10.53
N CYS A 131 -14.21 2.53 -10.44
CA CYS A 131 -13.68 1.16 -10.55
C CYS A 131 -14.48 0.41 -11.63
N PRO A 132 -13.84 -0.30 -12.58
CA PRO A 132 -14.55 -1.05 -13.59
C PRO A 132 -15.27 -2.25 -12.98
N ALA A 133 -16.43 -2.60 -13.52
CA ALA A 133 -17.13 -3.82 -13.14
C ALA A 133 -16.28 -5.05 -13.47
N PHE A 134 -16.29 -6.02 -12.56
CA PHE A 134 -15.65 -7.31 -12.82
C PHE A 134 -16.50 -8.13 -13.80
N GLU A 135 -15.91 -8.54 -14.90
CA GLU A 135 -16.50 -9.45 -15.88
C GLU A 135 -15.60 -10.68 -16.04
N PRO A 136 -16.09 -11.88 -15.77
CA PRO A 136 -15.30 -13.10 -15.89
C PRO A 136 -14.83 -13.33 -17.35
N ASP A 137 -13.59 -13.82 -17.49
CA ASP A 137 -13.03 -14.29 -18.76
C ASP A 137 -12.42 -15.68 -18.51
N PRO A 138 -13.01 -16.76 -19.05
CA PRO A 138 -12.55 -18.12 -18.83
C PRO A 138 -11.17 -18.42 -19.44
N SER A 139 -10.65 -17.58 -20.32
CA SER A 139 -9.31 -17.72 -20.89
C SER A 139 -8.21 -17.22 -19.94
N VAL A 140 -8.56 -16.50 -18.87
CA VAL A 140 -7.61 -15.94 -17.90
C VAL A 140 -7.25 -16.98 -16.85
N ASP A 141 -5.97 -17.18 -16.59
CA ASP A 141 -5.46 -18.08 -15.56
C ASP A 141 -5.00 -17.36 -14.27
N ALA A 142 -4.90 -16.03 -14.31
CA ALA A 142 -4.62 -15.18 -13.15
C ALA A 142 -5.29 -13.81 -13.29
N TRP A 143 -6.12 -13.43 -12.31
CA TRP A 143 -6.65 -12.08 -12.15
C TRP A 143 -5.68 -11.25 -11.32
N CYS A 144 -5.25 -10.14 -11.88
CA CYS A 144 -4.30 -9.20 -11.29
C CYS A 144 -5.05 -7.92 -10.92
N LEU A 145 -5.33 -7.77 -9.63
CA LEU A 145 -6.19 -6.73 -9.08
C LEU A 145 -5.37 -5.73 -8.24
N THR A 146 -5.84 -4.50 -8.13
CA THR A 146 -5.32 -3.49 -7.21
C THR A 146 -6.39 -3.21 -6.17
N HIS A 147 -6.13 -3.48 -4.88
CA HIS A 147 -7.13 -3.31 -3.82
C HIS A 147 -7.41 -1.84 -3.55
N ASN A 148 -6.36 -1.03 -3.42
CA ASN A 148 -6.49 0.41 -3.26
C ASN A 148 -5.58 1.13 -4.26
N GLU A 149 -6.16 1.95 -5.12
CA GLU A 149 -5.42 2.74 -6.11
C GLU A 149 -4.95 4.06 -5.51
N THR A 150 -3.69 4.11 -5.11
CA THR A 150 -3.09 5.26 -4.40
C THR A 150 -3.09 6.54 -5.23
N SER A 151 -3.11 6.44 -6.56
CA SER A 151 -3.06 7.60 -7.45
C SER A 151 -4.39 8.36 -7.51
N THR A 152 -5.50 7.65 -7.31
CA THR A 152 -6.86 8.20 -7.47
C THR A 152 -7.68 8.18 -6.18
N GLY A 153 -7.24 7.44 -5.14
CA GLY A 153 -8.00 7.30 -3.90
C GLY A 153 -9.21 6.37 -4.03
N VAL A 154 -9.16 5.41 -4.94
CA VAL A 154 -10.24 4.43 -5.14
C VAL A 154 -9.91 3.12 -4.41
N LEU A 155 -10.83 2.64 -3.58
CA LEU A 155 -10.82 1.31 -3.00
C LEU A 155 -11.69 0.39 -3.86
N ALA A 156 -11.08 -0.62 -4.48
CA ALA A 156 -11.81 -1.60 -5.27
C ALA A 156 -12.41 -2.69 -4.36
N PRO A 157 -13.67 -3.09 -4.58
CA PRO A 157 -14.22 -4.26 -3.90
C PRO A 157 -13.45 -5.52 -4.32
N LEU A 158 -13.10 -6.37 -3.35
CA LEU A 158 -12.47 -7.66 -3.62
C LEU A 158 -13.46 -8.79 -3.40
N ALA A 159 -13.56 -9.63 -4.39
CA ALA A 159 -14.26 -10.90 -4.31
C ALA A 159 -13.49 -11.94 -5.13
N ARG A 160 -13.57 -13.20 -4.73
CA ARG A 160 -13.02 -14.30 -5.55
C ARG A 160 -13.94 -14.55 -6.75
N PRO A 161 -13.42 -14.39 -7.97
CA PRO A 161 -14.18 -14.78 -9.17
C PRO A 161 -14.47 -16.28 -9.21
N GLU A 162 -15.54 -16.65 -9.89
CA GLU A 162 -15.79 -18.06 -10.21
C GLU A 162 -14.70 -18.64 -11.12
N GLY A 163 -14.38 -19.91 -10.95
CA GLY A 163 -13.38 -20.63 -11.76
C GLY A 163 -12.07 -20.90 -11.04
N ASN A 164 -11.04 -21.26 -11.82
CA ASN A 164 -9.77 -21.75 -11.31
C ASN A 164 -8.61 -20.74 -11.44
N ALA A 165 -8.85 -19.54 -11.97
CA ALA A 165 -7.85 -18.51 -12.06
C ALA A 165 -7.32 -18.14 -10.66
N LEU A 166 -6.01 -17.85 -10.56
CA LEU A 166 -5.46 -17.26 -9.34
C LEU A 166 -5.94 -15.80 -9.18
N VAL A 167 -6.01 -15.34 -7.95
CA VAL A 167 -6.30 -13.94 -7.63
C VAL A 167 -5.07 -13.31 -6.98
N LEU A 168 -4.41 -12.45 -7.74
CA LEU A 168 -3.18 -11.76 -7.36
C LEU A 168 -3.52 -10.29 -7.07
N VAL A 169 -3.33 -9.84 -5.85
CA VAL A 169 -3.79 -8.53 -5.38
C VAL A 169 -2.62 -7.65 -4.98
N ASP A 170 -2.42 -6.56 -5.71
CA ASP A 170 -1.60 -5.45 -5.23
C ASP A 170 -2.34 -4.74 -4.09
N ALA A 171 -1.86 -4.94 -2.90
CA ALA A 171 -2.41 -4.40 -1.67
C ALA A 171 -1.52 -3.34 -1.05
N THR A 172 -0.59 -2.77 -1.81
CA THR A 172 0.47 -1.90 -1.28
C THR A 172 -0.04 -0.78 -0.40
N SER A 173 -1.19 -0.19 -0.70
CA SER A 173 -1.78 0.85 0.14
C SER A 173 -3.01 0.39 0.95
N ALA A 174 -3.48 -0.84 0.77
CA ALA A 174 -4.60 -1.39 1.54
C ALA A 174 -4.14 -2.27 2.71
N ALA A 175 -3.07 -3.06 2.50
CA ALA A 175 -2.58 -4.01 3.49
C ALA A 175 -2.26 -3.32 4.82
N GLY A 176 -2.77 -3.90 5.91
CA GLY A 176 -2.59 -3.37 7.27
C GLY A 176 -3.50 -2.18 7.64
N ALA A 177 -4.37 -1.72 6.72
CA ALA A 177 -5.26 -0.59 6.97
C ALA A 177 -6.68 -0.77 6.42
N VAL A 178 -6.91 -1.84 5.65
CA VAL A 178 -8.22 -2.25 5.14
C VAL A 178 -8.44 -3.70 5.50
N GLN A 179 -9.64 -4.03 5.97
CA GLN A 179 -9.99 -5.42 6.25
C GLN A 179 -10.08 -6.23 4.95
N VAL A 180 -9.62 -7.46 4.99
CA VAL A 180 -9.68 -8.38 3.87
C VAL A 180 -9.90 -9.81 4.40
N ASP A 181 -10.73 -10.56 3.69
CA ASP A 181 -10.85 -12.01 3.89
C ASP A 181 -9.73 -12.70 3.10
N PRO A 182 -8.81 -13.43 3.74
CA PRO A 182 -7.72 -14.09 3.05
C PRO A 182 -8.18 -15.17 2.06
N THR A 183 -9.40 -15.65 2.14
CA THR A 183 -9.94 -16.64 1.20
C THR A 183 -10.23 -16.10 -0.20
N VAL A 184 -10.30 -14.75 -0.36
CA VAL A 184 -10.58 -14.12 -1.65
C VAL A 184 -9.37 -13.99 -2.56
N PHE A 185 -8.15 -14.20 -2.07
CA PHE A 185 -6.92 -14.06 -2.85
C PHE A 185 -6.03 -15.31 -2.82
N ASP A 186 -5.13 -15.40 -3.78
CA ASP A 186 -4.06 -16.40 -3.82
C ASP A 186 -2.68 -15.77 -3.55
N ALA A 187 -2.49 -14.52 -3.95
CA ALA A 187 -1.36 -13.70 -3.54
C ALA A 187 -1.85 -12.30 -3.16
N TYR A 188 -1.57 -11.85 -1.94
CA TYR A 188 -1.85 -10.51 -1.45
C TYR A 188 -0.52 -9.89 -1.07
N TYR A 189 -0.03 -8.95 -1.87
CA TYR A 189 1.34 -8.45 -1.72
C TYR A 189 1.37 -6.94 -1.56
N PHE A 190 2.41 -6.49 -0.87
CA PHE A 190 2.59 -5.09 -0.53
C PHE A 190 4.05 -4.77 -0.23
N SER A 191 4.34 -3.51 0.00
CA SER A 191 5.61 -2.99 0.48
C SER A 191 5.38 -2.16 1.74
N PRO A 192 6.28 -2.21 2.77
CA PRO A 192 5.94 -1.77 4.13
C PRO A 192 5.90 -0.25 4.35
N GLN A 193 6.29 0.59 3.39
CA GLN A 193 6.42 2.04 3.54
C GLN A 193 5.09 2.81 3.66
N LYS A 194 3.98 2.13 3.86
CA LYS A 194 2.63 2.72 3.98
C LYS A 194 2.02 2.41 5.36
N ALA A 195 1.01 1.58 5.44
CA ALA A 195 0.34 1.27 6.71
C ALA A 195 1.26 0.62 7.77
N PHE A 196 2.34 -0.02 7.33
CA PHE A 196 3.30 -0.64 8.25
C PHE A 196 4.38 0.33 8.76
N ALA A 197 4.22 1.64 8.56
CA ALA A 197 5.02 2.71 9.15
C ALA A 197 6.53 2.43 9.10
N SER A 198 7.02 2.03 7.94
CA SER A 198 8.40 1.66 7.69
C SER A 198 8.91 2.31 6.40
N GLU A 199 10.08 1.92 5.95
CA GLU A 199 10.63 2.32 4.66
C GLU A 199 10.38 1.25 3.58
N GLY A 200 10.70 1.58 2.32
CA GLY A 200 10.65 0.64 1.20
C GLY A 200 11.80 -0.35 1.19
N GLY A 201 11.98 -1.03 0.05
CA GLY A 201 13.09 -1.94 -0.20
C GLY A 201 12.79 -3.42 0.04
N LEU A 202 11.58 -3.74 0.48
CA LEU A 202 11.07 -5.10 0.63
C LEU A 202 9.71 -5.24 -0.05
N PHE A 203 9.42 -6.41 -0.57
CA PHE A 203 8.05 -6.87 -0.75
C PHE A 203 7.70 -7.89 0.34
N VAL A 204 6.43 -7.95 0.65
CA VAL A 204 5.79 -9.00 1.44
C VAL A 204 4.66 -9.57 0.62
N ALA A 205 4.52 -10.89 0.59
CA ALA A 205 3.43 -11.58 -0.08
C ALA A 205 2.82 -12.65 0.84
N LEU A 206 1.51 -12.60 0.99
CA LEU A 206 0.71 -13.63 1.64
C LEU A 206 0.23 -14.58 0.54
N LEU A 207 0.74 -15.81 0.54
CA LEU A 207 0.53 -16.75 -0.55
C LEU A 207 -0.34 -17.92 -0.12
N SER A 208 -1.38 -18.22 -0.89
CA SER A 208 -2.19 -19.42 -0.72
C SER A 208 -1.42 -20.67 -1.17
N PRO A 209 -1.83 -21.89 -0.73
CA PRO A 209 -1.29 -23.14 -1.25
C PRO A 209 -1.36 -23.24 -2.79
N ARG A 210 -2.38 -22.64 -3.42
CA ARG A 210 -2.53 -22.60 -4.88
C ARG A 210 -1.47 -21.76 -5.56
N ALA A 211 -1.16 -20.57 -4.99
CA ALA A 211 -0.09 -19.71 -5.51
C ALA A 211 1.28 -20.39 -5.36
N ILE A 212 1.54 -21.01 -4.21
CA ILE A 212 2.78 -21.77 -3.96
C ILE A 212 2.94 -22.92 -4.96
N SER A 213 1.88 -23.70 -5.18
CA SER A 213 1.88 -24.77 -6.16
C SER A 213 2.16 -24.26 -7.58
N ARG A 214 1.53 -23.13 -7.98
CA ARG A 214 1.75 -22.50 -9.28
C ARG A 214 3.18 -22.01 -9.45
N ALA A 215 3.78 -21.39 -8.43
CA ALA A 215 5.18 -20.95 -8.48
C ALA A 215 6.13 -22.12 -8.73
N ASN A 216 5.95 -23.22 -8.00
CA ASN A 216 6.74 -24.45 -8.21
C ASN A 216 6.50 -25.09 -9.58
N GLU A 217 5.26 -25.13 -10.07
CA GLU A 217 4.92 -25.60 -11.41
C GLU A 217 5.70 -24.81 -12.48
N LEU A 218 5.64 -23.48 -12.42
CA LEU A 218 6.29 -22.65 -13.42
C LEU A 218 7.82 -22.67 -13.34
N ALA A 219 8.40 -22.78 -12.16
CA ALA A 219 9.83 -22.97 -11.97
C ALA A 219 10.33 -24.26 -12.66
N ALA A 220 9.50 -25.32 -12.69
CA ALA A 220 9.83 -26.60 -13.32
C ALA A 220 9.64 -26.61 -14.84
N THR A 221 9.05 -25.61 -15.47
CA THR A 221 8.76 -25.60 -16.92
C THR A 221 9.95 -25.30 -17.81
N GLY A 222 11.08 -24.81 -17.25
CA GLY A 222 12.22 -24.28 -18.02
C GLY A 222 11.99 -22.88 -18.59
N ARG A 223 10.90 -22.19 -18.25
CA ARG A 223 10.71 -20.75 -18.53
C ARG A 223 11.90 -19.98 -17.98
N TYR A 224 12.50 -19.12 -18.82
CA TYR A 224 13.57 -18.24 -18.31
C TYR A 224 13.06 -17.38 -17.17
N MET A 225 13.72 -17.47 -16.04
CA MET A 225 13.33 -16.79 -14.81
C MET A 225 14.60 -16.27 -14.12
N PRO A 226 14.79 -14.93 -14.08
CA PRO A 226 15.86 -14.35 -13.26
C PRO A 226 15.68 -14.72 -11.79
N ALA A 227 16.76 -15.06 -11.09
CA ALA A 227 16.68 -15.52 -9.69
C ALA A 227 15.92 -14.54 -8.76
N MET A 228 16.02 -13.23 -8.99
CA MET A 228 15.27 -12.23 -8.22
C MET A 228 13.75 -12.20 -8.53
N LEU A 229 13.32 -12.82 -9.62
CA LEU A 229 11.91 -12.92 -10.04
C LEU A 229 11.37 -14.35 -9.84
N ASP A 230 12.18 -15.25 -9.32
CA ASP A 230 11.78 -16.62 -9.01
C ASP A 230 11.14 -16.67 -7.61
N LEU A 231 9.81 -16.74 -7.62
CA LEU A 231 9.04 -16.82 -6.38
C LEU A 231 9.30 -18.13 -5.61
N SER A 232 9.67 -19.21 -6.29
CA SER A 232 10.02 -20.47 -5.61
C SER A 232 11.27 -20.31 -4.74
N LEU A 233 12.27 -19.59 -5.22
CA LEU A 233 13.46 -19.23 -4.43
C LEU A 233 13.13 -18.30 -3.26
N ALA A 234 12.21 -17.34 -3.45
CA ALA A 234 11.78 -16.48 -2.37
C ALA A 234 11.02 -17.26 -1.28
N ILE A 235 10.17 -18.22 -1.68
CA ILE A 235 9.46 -19.13 -0.76
C ILE A 235 10.47 -19.98 0.04
N GLU A 236 11.43 -20.62 -0.63
CA GLU A 236 12.45 -21.45 0.02
C GLU A 236 13.27 -20.67 1.06
N ASN A 237 13.68 -19.44 0.72
CA ASN A 237 14.41 -18.57 1.65
C ASN A 237 13.52 -18.15 2.82
N SER A 238 12.26 -17.77 2.57
CA SER A 238 11.33 -17.32 3.60
C SER A 238 11.00 -18.43 4.61
N ARG A 239 10.93 -19.68 4.19
CA ARG A 239 10.80 -20.86 5.08
C ARG A 239 12.00 -21.05 6.01
N GLN A 240 13.16 -20.49 5.65
CA GLN A 240 14.36 -20.46 6.48
C GLN A 240 14.49 -19.14 7.27
N HIS A 241 13.45 -18.30 7.28
CA HIS A 241 13.46 -16.95 7.84
C HIS A 241 14.57 -16.07 7.26
N GLN A 242 14.72 -16.11 5.94
CA GLN A 242 15.73 -15.39 5.17
C GLN A 242 15.10 -14.78 3.92
N THR A 243 15.85 -13.89 3.28
CA THR A 243 15.60 -13.42 1.92
C THR A 243 16.73 -13.86 1.01
N TYR A 244 16.49 -13.94 -0.30
CA TYR A 244 17.48 -14.38 -1.29
C TYR A 244 18.79 -13.56 -1.21
N ASN A 245 18.69 -12.26 -0.98
CA ASN A 245 19.81 -11.37 -0.72
C ASN A 245 19.59 -10.64 0.63
N THR A 246 20.59 -9.92 1.13
CA THR A 246 20.48 -9.18 2.40
C THR A 246 19.24 -8.31 2.41
N PRO A 247 18.32 -8.46 3.39
CA PRO A 247 17.15 -7.64 3.49
C PRO A 247 17.47 -6.23 4.02
N ALA A 248 16.55 -5.29 3.82
CA ALA A 248 16.58 -3.99 4.47
C ALA A 248 16.23 -4.16 5.96
N ILE A 249 17.24 -4.40 6.82
CA ILE A 249 17.05 -4.77 8.23
C ILE A 249 16.34 -3.66 9.01
N ALA A 250 16.67 -2.39 8.78
CA ALA A 250 15.99 -1.26 9.41
C ALA A 250 14.48 -1.23 9.04
N THR A 251 14.17 -1.51 7.78
CA THR A 251 12.78 -1.65 7.30
C THR A 251 12.03 -2.77 8.02
N LEU A 252 12.68 -3.95 8.18
CA LEU A 252 12.10 -5.08 8.92
C LEU A 252 11.84 -4.72 10.38
N TYR A 253 12.79 -4.04 11.02
CA TYR A 253 12.64 -3.61 12.42
C TYR A 253 11.44 -2.67 12.59
N LEU A 254 11.38 -1.60 11.81
CA LEU A 254 10.29 -0.61 11.89
C LEU A 254 8.92 -1.27 11.61
N MET A 255 8.86 -2.15 10.61
CA MET A 255 7.66 -2.92 10.31
C MET A 255 7.26 -3.83 11.48
N ASN A 256 8.22 -4.47 12.13
CA ASN A 256 7.98 -5.31 13.31
C ASN A 256 7.38 -4.52 14.46
N GLU A 257 7.88 -3.31 14.72
CA GLU A 257 7.34 -2.43 15.76
C GLU A 257 5.90 -2.02 15.45
N GLN A 258 5.60 -1.65 14.20
CA GLN A 258 4.25 -1.31 13.77
C GLN A 258 3.29 -2.52 13.89
N LEU A 259 3.74 -3.71 13.52
CA LEU A 259 2.96 -4.94 13.67
C LEU A 259 2.65 -5.22 15.15
N GLY A 260 3.65 -5.10 16.01
CA GLY A 260 3.47 -5.26 17.47
C GLY A 260 2.47 -4.26 18.03
N TRP A 261 2.55 -2.99 17.59
CA TRP A 261 1.61 -1.95 17.98
C TRP A 261 0.18 -2.26 17.49
N MET A 262 0.00 -2.66 16.25
CA MET A 262 -1.31 -3.02 15.72
C MET A 262 -1.93 -4.19 16.50
N LEU A 263 -1.18 -5.26 16.69
CA LEU A 263 -1.65 -6.47 17.37
C LEU A 263 -2.03 -6.19 18.84
N SER A 264 -1.24 -5.40 19.55
CA SER A 264 -1.51 -5.05 20.95
C SER A 264 -2.76 -4.19 21.16
N HIS A 265 -3.29 -3.56 20.10
CA HIS A 265 -4.48 -2.71 20.13
C HIS A 265 -5.73 -3.36 19.49
N GLY A 266 -5.64 -4.59 19.00
CA GLY A 266 -6.78 -5.30 18.39
C GLY A 266 -6.60 -5.64 16.91
N GLY A 267 -5.35 -5.66 16.45
CA GLY A 267 -4.96 -6.17 15.13
C GLY A 267 -5.50 -5.35 13.96
N LEU A 268 -5.83 -6.06 12.88
CA LEU A 268 -6.30 -5.43 11.64
C LEU A 268 -7.62 -4.66 11.83
N GLY A 269 -8.50 -5.13 12.73
CA GLY A 269 -9.75 -4.45 13.05
C GLY A 269 -9.52 -3.05 13.62
N PHE A 270 -8.59 -2.92 14.55
CA PHE A 270 -8.18 -1.63 15.11
C PHE A 270 -7.55 -0.72 14.05
N ALA A 271 -6.60 -1.23 13.28
CA ALA A 271 -5.89 -0.47 12.26
C ALA A 271 -6.85 0.06 11.17
N ALA A 272 -7.74 -0.79 10.68
CA ALA A 272 -8.76 -0.42 9.69
C ALA A 272 -9.74 0.61 10.24
N LYS A 273 -10.21 0.43 11.49
CA LYS A 273 -11.09 1.42 12.13
C LYS A 273 -10.43 2.78 12.24
N ARG A 274 -9.17 2.84 12.65
CA ARG A 274 -8.42 4.08 12.80
C ARG A 274 -8.28 4.84 11.48
N SER A 275 -8.00 4.14 10.38
CA SER A 275 -7.98 4.72 9.04
C SER A 275 -9.37 5.19 8.59
N ALA A 276 -10.41 4.41 8.88
CA ALA A 276 -11.79 4.78 8.57
C ALA A 276 -12.25 6.01 9.37
N ASP A 277 -11.86 6.16 10.63
CA ASP A 277 -12.16 7.35 11.44
C ASP A 277 -11.50 8.60 10.83
N SER A 278 -10.24 8.52 10.42
CA SER A 278 -9.53 9.59 9.70
C SER A 278 -10.22 9.95 8.37
N ALA A 279 -10.61 8.94 7.59
CA ALA A 279 -11.32 9.13 6.33
C ALA A 279 -12.69 9.81 6.54
N ALA A 280 -13.43 9.40 7.57
CA ALA A 280 -14.71 10.02 7.91
C ALA A 280 -14.58 11.51 8.28
N ILE A 281 -13.48 11.90 8.93
CA ILE A 281 -13.17 13.31 9.22
C ILE A 281 -12.93 14.07 7.92
N LEU A 282 -11.99 13.59 7.10
CA LEU A 282 -11.59 14.27 5.86
C LEU A 282 -12.74 14.41 4.86
N TYR A 283 -13.46 13.30 4.59
CA TYR A 283 -14.55 13.34 3.62
C TYR A 283 -15.74 14.16 4.10
N ARG A 284 -16.09 14.12 5.40
CA ARG A 284 -17.14 14.95 5.97
C ARG A 284 -16.79 16.44 5.88
N TRP A 285 -15.54 16.81 6.08
CA TRP A 285 -15.06 18.17 5.89
C TRP A 285 -15.21 18.58 4.43
N ALA A 286 -14.71 17.78 3.48
CA ALA A 286 -14.78 18.08 2.05
C ALA A 286 -16.23 18.21 1.54
N GLU A 287 -17.14 17.34 2.00
CA GLU A 287 -18.57 17.39 1.63
C GLU A 287 -19.31 18.62 2.19
N LYS A 288 -18.82 19.22 3.27
CA LYS A 288 -19.37 20.45 3.86
C LYS A 288 -18.71 21.72 3.35
N SER A 289 -17.54 21.60 2.76
CA SER A 289 -16.79 22.72 2.21
C SER A 289 -17.54 23.37 1.05
N SER A 290 -17.41 24.68 0.92
CA SER A 290 -17.91 25.45 -0.24
C SER A 290 -16.91 25.52 -1.40
N TYR A 291 -15.70 24.97 -1.25
CA TYR A 291 -14.60 25.12 -2.20
C TYR A 291 -13.79 23.84 -2.43
N ALA A 292 -14.11 22.77 -1.70
CA ALA A 292 -13.41 21.48 -1.81
C ALA A 292 -14.41 20.31 -1.83
N HIS A 293 -14.12 19.26 -2.59
CA HIS A 293 -15.00 18.09 -2.70
C HIS A 293 -14.19 16.81 -2.93
N PRO A 294 -14.70 15.64 -2.50
CA PRO A 294 -14.06 14.37 -2.77
C PRO A 294 -13.97 14.12 -4.27
N TYR A 295 -12.76 13.77 -4.77
CA TYR A 295 -12.57 13.42 -6.16
C TYR A 295 -13.30 12.13 -6.55
N VAL A 296 -13.32 11.14 -5.66
CA VAL A 296 -14.09 9.90 -5.84
C VAL A 296 -15.54 10.19 -5.45
N GLU A 297 -16.40 10.31 -6.46
CA GLU A 297 -17.81 10.72 -6.27
C GLU A 297 -18.61 9.66 -5.51
N ASP A 298 -18.47 8.38 -5.90
CA ASP A 298 -19.15 7.26 -5.23
C ASP A 298 -18.55 7.00 -3.83
N PRO A 299 -19.31 7.26 -2.74
CA PRO A 299 -18.80 7.04 -1.39
C PRO A 299 -18.36 5.60 -1.11
N SER A 300 -18.93 4.61 -1.79
CA SER A 300 -18.61 3.20 -1.61
C SER A 300 -17.23 2.82 -2.16
N LEU A 301 -16.68 3.64 -3.06
CA LEU A 301 -15.37 3.46 -3.67
C LEU A 301 -14.28 4.36 -3.05
N ARG A 302 -14.63 5.22 -2.09
CA ARG A 302 -13.65 6.10 -1.45
C ARG A 302 -12.68 5.32 -0.59
N SER A 303 -11.40 5.56 -0.81
CA SER A 303 -10.33 4.94 -0.02
C SER A 303 -10.34 5.42 1.43
N PRO A 304 -10.29 4.52 2.42
CA PRO A 304 -10.14 4.93 3.82
C PRO A 304 -8.69 5.32 4.17
N VAL A 305 -7.75 5.12 3.25
CA VAL A 305 -6.31 5.32 3.50
C VAL A 305 -5.68 6.43 2.67
N ILE A 306 -6.31 6.83 1.56
CA ILE A 306 -5.85 7.89 0.66
C ILE A 306 -7.05 8.75 0.28
N GLY A 307 -7.14 9.93 0.85
CA GLY A 307 -8.12 10.93 0.47
C GLY A 307 -7.60 11.81 -0.67
N THR A 308 -8.33 11.85 -1.78
CA THR A 308 -8.10 12.77 -2.89
C THR A 308 -9.20 13.81 -2.90
N ILE A 309 -8.82 15.06 -2.67
CA ILE A 309 -9.76 16.19 -2.50
C ILE A 309 -9.46 17.22 -3.56
N ASP A 310 -10.41 17.42 -4.47
CA ASP A 310 -10.36 18.46 -5.49
C ASP A 310 -10.81 19.81 -4.90
N PHE A 311 -10.27 20.89 -5.47
CA PHE A 311 -10.62 22.25 -5.12
C PHE A 311 -11.23 22.98 -6.32
N ASP A 312 -12.17 23.88 -6.05
CA ASP A 312 -12.75 24.76 -7.06
C ASP A 312 -11.68 25.67 -7.67
N GLU A 313 -11.92 26.18 -8.88
CA GLU A 313 -10.96 27.02 -9.62
C GLU A 313 -10.55 28.30 -8.85
N ALA A 314 -11.37 28.75 -7.91
CA ALA A 314 -11.07 29.91 -7.08
C ALA A 314 -9.98 29.67 -6.02
N VAL A 315 -9.64 28.41 -5.73
CA VAL A 315 -8.64 28.00 -4.73
C VAL A 315 -7.52 27.24 -5.40
N ASP A 316 -6.30 27.74 -5.35
CA ASP A 316 -5.10 27.04 -5.85
C ASP A 316 -4.59 26.03 -4.82
N ALA A 317 -4.87 24.73 -5.01
CA ALA A 317 -4.41 23.65 -4.15
C ALA A 317 -2.88 23.60 -4.02
N ALA A 318 -2.13 24.00 -5.05
CA ALA A 318 -0.68 24.04 -4.98
C ALA A 318 -0.20 25.19 -4.07
N ALA A 319 -0.89 26.33 -4.06
CA ALA A 319 -0.62 27.40 -3.10
C ALA A 319 -0.93 26.96 -1.68
N VAL A 320 -2.04 26.26 -1.45
CA VAL A 320 -2.40 25.67 -0.15
C VAL A 320 -1.30 24.72 0.32
N ALA A 321 -0.92 23.75 -0.49
CA ALA A 321 0.15 22.77 -0.16
C ALA A 321 1.49 23.46 0.16
N LYS A 322 1.83 24.52 -0.56
CA LYS A 322 3.04 25.31 -0.30
C LYS A 322 3.00 26.00 1.06
N VAL A 323 1.85 26.56 1.46
CA VAL A 323 1.69 27.18 2.79
C VAL A 323 1.73 26.11 3.87
N LEU A 324 1.02 24.98 3.70
CA LEU A 324 1.08 23.84 4.61
C LEU A 324 2.54 23.41 4.85
N ARG A 325 3.30 23.20 3.78
CA ARG A 325 4.71 22.78 3.85
C ARG A 325 5.60 23.81 4.57
N ALA A 326 5.36 25.09 4.37
CA ALA A 326 6.08 26.16 5.08
C ALA A 326 5.79 26.18 6.59
N ASN A 327 4.69 25.58 7.03
CA ASN A 327 4.29 25.43 8.43
C ASN A 327 4.52 24.00 8.97
N GLY A 328 5.32 23.16 8.30
CA GLY A 328 5.68 21.82 8.77
C GLY A 328 4.67 20.71 8.44
N ILE A 329 3.64 21.01 7.65
CA ILE A 329 2.66 20.01 7.18
C ILE A 329 3.04 19.62 5.75
N VAL A 330 3.48 18.35 5.55
CA VAL A 330 4.19 17.95 4.33
C VAL A 330 3.50 16.81 3.60
N ASP A 331 3.80 16.73 2.30
CA ASP A 331 3.46 15.62 1.40
C ASP A 331 1.95 15.46 1.16
N THR A 332 1.24 16.60 1.12
CA THR A 332 -0.18 16.70 0.78
C THR A 332 -0.43 16.93 -0.71
N GLU A 333 0.63 17.08 -1.52
CA GLU A 333 0.53 17.35 -2.95
C GLU A 333 -0.17 16.21 -3.72
N PRO A 334 -0.87 16.54 -4.84
CA PRO A 334 -1.56 15.55 -5.65
C PRO A 334 -0.60 14.57 -6.32
N TYR A 335 -1.14 13.48 -6.84
CA TYR A 335 -0.37 12.61 -7.72
C TYR A 335 -0.06 13.35 -9.03
N ARG A 336 1.22 13.64 -9.27
CA ARG A 336 1.68 14.56 -10.34
C ARG A 336 1.08 14.29 -11.72
N LYS A 337 0.91 13.00 -12.09
CA LYS A 337 0.41 12.63 -13.42
C LYS A 337 -1.09 12.89 -13.63
N LEU A 338 -1.86 13.08 -12.55
CA LEU A 338 -3.27 13.42 -12.66
C LEU A 338 -3.51 14.85 -13.12
N GLY A 339 -2.58 15.78 -12.81
CA GLY A 339 -2.66 17.18 -13.25
C GLY A 339 -3.88 17.95 -12.72
N ARG A 340 -4.43 17.54 -11.56
CA ARG A 340 -5.64 18.12 -10.97
C ARG A 340 -5.31 19.19 -9.92
N ASN A 341 -6.22 20.13 -9.74
CA ASN A 341 -6.24 21.08 -8.63
C ASN A 341 -6.71 20.35 -7.35
N GLN A 342 -5.80 19.63 -6.70
CA GLN A 342 -6.14 18.61 -5.73
C GLN A 342 -5.11 18.53 -4.60
N LEU A 343 -5.53 18.13 -3.41
CA LEU A 343 -4.67 17.58 -2.36
C LEU A 343 -4.88 16.06 -2.25
N ARG A 344 -3.81 15.36 -1.89
CA ARG A 344 -3.84 13.92 -1.61
C ARG A 344 -3.28 13.64 -0.23
N ILE A 345 -4.13 13.14 0.66
CA ILE A 345 -3.88 13.03 2.08
C ILE A 345 -3.86 11.55 2.46
N ALA A 346 -2.77 11.10 3.05
CA ALA A 346 -2.69 9.75 3.61
C ALA A 346 -3.37 9.70 5.00
N MET A 347 -4.02 8.56 5.25
CA MET A 347 -4.75 8.28 6.48
C MET A 347 -4.40 6.88 7.00
N PHE A 348 -3.11 6.48 6.87
CA PHE A 348 -2.64 5.20 7.36
C PHE A 348 -2.68 5.12 8.89
N PRO A 349 -2.71 3.92 9.49
CA PRO A 349 -2.93 3.75 10.93
C PRO A 349 -1.97 4.53 11.84
N ALA A 350 -0.73 4.79 11.42
CA ALA A 350 0.24 5.59 12.19
C ALA A 350 -0.11 7.09 12.26
N ILE A 351 -0.97 7.58 11.36
CA ILE A 351 -1.46 8.97 11.37
C ILE A 351 -2.63 9.06 12.35
N ASN A 352 -2.59 10.05 13.25
CA ASN A 352 -3.67 10.23 14.22
C ASN A 352 -4.90 10.85 13.55
N PRO A 353 -6.14 10.36 13.79
CA PRO A 353 -7.35 11.03 13.35
C PRO A 353 -7.42 12.51 13.76
N ASP A 354 -6.96 12.87 14.97
CA ASP A 354 -6.88 14.26 15.43
C ASP A 354 -5.93 15.12 14.57
N ASP A 355 -4.85 14.55 14.03
CA ASP A 355 -3.95 15.24 13.09
C ASP A 355 -4.66 15.53 11.75
N VAL A 356 -5.55 14.62 11.31
CA VAL A 356 -6.36 14.83 10.09
C VAL A 356 -7.40 15.95 10.32
N GLU A 357 -8.02 16.02 11.50
CA GLU A 357 -8.93 17.09 11.87
C GLU A 357 -8.20 18.44 11.90
N ALA A 358 -7.04 18.51 12.54
CA ALA A 358 -6.17 19.67 12.57
C ALA A 358 -5.75 20.12 11.16
N LEU A 359 -5.41 19.15 10.28
CA LEU A 359 -5.08 19.46 8.87
C LEU A 359 -6.25 20.15 8.16
N THR A 360 -7.48 19.68 8.33
CA THR A 360 -8.65 20.31 7.69
C THR A 360 -8.86 21.73 8.18
N ALA A 361 -8.72 21.99 9.48
CA ALA A 361 -8.77 23.33 10.04
C ALA A 361 -7.65 24.25 9.53
N CYS A 362 -6.43 23.71 9.34
CA CYS A 362 -5.33 24.44 8.71
C CYS A 362 -5.63 24.81 7.26
N ILE A 363 -6.26 23.93 6.49
CA ILE A 363 -6.66 24.22 5.10
C ILE A 363 -7.69 25.32 5.06
N ASP A 364 -8.74 25.28 5.90
CA ASP A 364 -9.76 26.32 6.00
C ASP A 364 -9.12 27.68 6.32
N PHE A 365 -8.23 27.71 7.34
CA PHE A 365 -7.51 28.93 7.74
C PHE A 365 -6.68 29.55 6.60
N ILE A 366 -6.05 28.70 5.79
CA ILE A 366 -5.23 29.13 4.65
C ILE A 366 -6.13 29.70 3.55
N VAL A 367 -7.18 28.97 3.17
CA VAL A 367 -8.08 29.35 2.07
C VAL A 367 -8.76 30.70 2.33
N GLU A 368 -9.14 30.99 3.59
CA GLU A 368 -9.70 32.29 3.97
C GLU A 368 -8.72 33.47 3.78
N ARG A 369 -7.40 33.20 3.59
CA ARG A 369 -6.32 34.21 3.56
C ARG A 369 -5.52 34.23 2.25
N LEU A 370 -5.81 33.30 1.33
CA LEU A 370 -5.25 33.32 -0.02
C LEU A 370 -6.04 34.25 -0.94
#